data_26f6e09912fb4412bbd38f4a3f8bc103
#
_entry.id   26f6e09912fb4412bbd38f4a3f8bc103
#
_cell.length_a   1.000
_cell.length_b   1.000
_cell.length_c   1.000
_cell.angle_alpha   90.00
_cell.angle_beta   90.00
_cell.angle_gamma   90.00
#
_symmetry.space_group_name_H-M   'P 1'
#
loop_
_entity.id
_entity.type
_entity.pdbx_description
1 polymer ?
#
loop_
_entity_poly.entity_id
_entity_poly.type
_entity_poly.pdbx_seq_one_letter_code
_entity_poly.pdbx_strand_id
1 'polypeptide(L)'
;GNNVLVVAPTGSGKTYIAEKSIDYYLSKQKNIFYTTPIKALSNQKYNDFNRQGIRTGLLTGDRSIDKDAELVIATTEILRNMIFSKDSKLNDTGLIILDEVHYLADKERGTTWEEILIHANKDIKFLSLSATINNKNEFLEWLVSLRGTTSLIHSSSRPIPLEISLVASSKSSRDLKIIKSTKDKKNKNIFKIEKKNSQFNKPNLREQALYLNSRNLLP
;
A
#
# COMPACT_ATOMS: atom_id res chain seq x y z
N GLY A 1 -13.12 -4.26 20.04
CA GLY A 1 -12.89 -4.67 18.66
C GLY A 1 -11.53 -5.36 18.51
N ASN A 2 -11.37 -6.13 17.47
CA ASN A 2 -10.13 -6.83 17.13
C ASN A 2 -9.30 -5.98 16.16
N ASN A 3 -8.00 -6.27 16.07
CA ASN A 3 -7.19 -5.79 14.96
C ASN A 3 -7.62 -6.50 13.66
N VAL A 4 -7.39 -5.89 12.51
CA VAL A 4 -7.78 -6.45 11.22
C VAL A 4 -6.64 -6.33 10.22
N LEU A 5 -6.34 -7.42 9.53
CA LEU A 5 -5.44 -7.46 8.38
C LEU A 5 -6.27 -7.72 7.12
N VAL A 6 -6.23 -6.79 6.17
CA VAL A 6 -6.89 -6.92 4.87
C VAL A 6 -5.83 -7.16 3.80
N VAL A 7 -5.87 -8.30 3.15
CA VAL A 7 -4.97 -8.66 2.05
C VAL A 7 -5.79 -8.84 0.77
N ALA A 8 -5.70 -7.86 -0.13
CA ALA A 8 -6.51 -7.90 -1.34
C ALA A 8 -5.83 -7.10 -2.47
N PRO A 9 -6.07 -7.43 -3.75
CA PRO A 9 -5.47 -6.74 -4.89
C PRO A 9 -5.79 -5.24 -4.89
N THR A 10 -4.97 -4.45 -5.57
CA THR A 10 -5.29 -3.04 -5.83
C THR A 10 -6.60 -2.93 -6.60
N GLY A 11 -7.45 -1.96 -6.23
CA GLY A 11 -8.79 -1.78 -6.81
C GLY A 11 -9.88 -2.67 -6.22
N SER A 12 -9.60 -3.49 -5.19
CA SER A 12 -10.58 -4.40 -4.57
C SER A 12 -11.46 -3.75 -3.49
N GLY A 13 -11.36 -2.42 -3.30
CA GLY A 13 -12.19 -1.72 -2.30
C GLY A 13 -11.60 -1.65 -0.89
N LYS A 14 -10.28 -1.86 -0.70
CA LYS A 14 -9.62 -1.70 0.62
C LYS A 14 -9.90 -0.33 1.25
N THR A 15 -9.91 0.73 0.44
CA THR A 15 -10.23 2.09 0.91
C THR A 15 -11.64 2.18 1.48
N TYR A 16 -12.62 1.49 0.90
CA TYR A 16 -13.98 1.47 1.43
C TYR A 16 -14.06 0.84 2.84
N ILE A 17 -13.27 -0.21 3.09
CA ILE A 17 -13.17 -0.80 4.44
C ILE A 17 -12.59 0.23 5.43
N ALA A 18 -11.57 0.97 5.00
CA ALA A 18 -11.00 2.04 5.82
C ALA A 18 -12.04 3.13 6.12
N GLU A 19 -12.79 3.61 5.12
CA GLU A 19 -13.85 4.60 5.28
C GLU A 19 -14.90 4.15 6.29
N LYS A 20 -15.39 2.91 6.19
CA LYS A 20 -16.36 2.37 7.16
C LYS A 20 -15.79 2.22 8.57
N SER A 21 -14.51 1.94 8.69
CA SER A 21 -13.84 1.91 9.98
C SER A 21 -13.68 3.32 10.57
N ILE A 22 -13.37 4.31 9.74
CA ILE A 22 -13.30 5.71 10.13
C ILE A 22 -14.69 6.18 10.65
N ASP A 23 -15.76 5.97 9.88
CA ASP A 23 -17.13 6.31 10.28
C ASP A 23 -17.46 5.73 11.66
N TYR A 24 -17.11 4.45 11.90
CA TYR A 24 -17.38 3.78 13.16
C TYR A 24 -16.60 4.41 14.33
N TYR A 25 -15.32 4.72 14.18
CA TYR A 25 -14.52 5.27 15.28
C TYR A 25 -14.84 6.74 15.54
N LEU A 26 -15.16 7.54 14.52
CA LEU A 26 -15.68 8.92 14.67
C LEU A 26 -16.98 8.91 15.46
N SER A 27 -17.91 7.98 15.20
CA SER A 27 -19.15 7.84 15.98
C SER A 27 -18.91 7.49 17.46
N LYS A 28 -17.73 6.97 17.80
CA LYS A 28 -17.28 6.70 19.19
C LYS A 28 -16.45 7.84 19.78
N GLN A 29 -16.35 8.97 19.09
CA GLN A 29 -15.53 10.13 19.50
C GLN A 29 -14.06 9.75 19.76
N LYS A 30 -13.50 8.89 18.90
CA LYS A 30 -12.10 8.45 18.97
C LYS A 30 -11.30 9.04 17.82
N ASN A 31 -10.10 9.49 18.12
CA ASN A 31 -9.15 9.93 17.12
C ASN A 31 -8.66 8.76 16.27
N ILE A 32 -8.36 9.05 15.00
CA ILE A 32 -7.92 8.08 14.02
C ILE A 32 -6.68 8.61 13.31
N PHE A 33 -5.67 7.77 13.19
CA PHE A 33 -4.54 8.02 12.29
C PHE A 33 -4.65 7.13 11.05
N TYR A 34 -4.56 7.73 9.88
CA TYR A 34 -4.45 7.02 8.60
C TYR A 34 -3.04 7.25 8.07
N THR A 35 -2.23 6.22 7.96
CA THR A 35 -0.86 6.36 7.49
C THR A 35 -0.65 5.82 6.10
N THR A 36 0.20 6.50 5.35
CA THR A 36 0.63 6.09 4.02
C THR A 36 2.16 6.12 3.91
N PRO A 37 2.76 5.30 3.02
CA PRO A 37 4.22 5.20 2.90
C PRO A 37 4.88 6.43 2.26
N ILE A 38 4.13 7.28 1.57
CA ILE A 38 4.68 8.43 0.84
C ILE A 38 3.77 9.65 0.93
N LYS A 39 4.38 10.84 0.96
CA LYS A 39 3.68 12.14 1.05
C LYS A 39 2.61 12.35 -0.03
N ALA A 40 2.84 11.89 -1.25
CA ALA A 40 1.89 12.05 -2.34
C ALA A 40 0.56 11.35 -2.04
N LEU A 41 0.61 10.13 -1.50
CA LEU A 41 -0.57 9.38 -1.07
C LEU A 41 -1.24 10.04 0.14
N SER A 42 -0.45 10.57 1.11
CA SER A 42 -1.01 11.32 2.24
C SER A 42 -1.80 12.53 1.76
N ASN A 43 -1.25 13.33 0.84
CA ASN A 43 -1.94 14.49 0.28
C ASN A 43 -3.21 14.09 -0.48
N GLN A 44 -3.16 13.00 -1.25
CA GLN A 44 -4.33 12.48 -1.97
C GLN A 44 -5.44 12.08 -0.98
N LYS A 45 -5.14 11.27 0.03
CA LYS A 45 -6.10 10.83 1.05
C LYS A 45 -6.71 12.01 1.82
N TYR A 46 -5.87 12.97 2.21
CA TYR A 46 -6.33 14.21 2.84
C TYR A 46 -7.37 14.93 1.99
N ASN A 47 -7.10 15.12 0.68
CA ASN A 47 -8.04 15.77 -0.23
C ASN A 47 -9.32 14.94 -0.41
N ASP A 48 -9.20 13.62 -0.51
CA ASP A 48 -10.34 12.72 -0.73
C ASP A 48 -11.30 12.75 0.46
N PHE A 49 -10.81 12.68 1.70
CA PHE A 49 -11.65 12.73 2.90
C PHE A 49 -12.26 14.12 3.13
N ASN A 50 -11.53 15.21 2.87
CA ASN A 50 -12.09 16.55 2.94
C ASN A 50 -13.23 16.77 1.93
N ARG A 51 -13.10 16.22 0.70
CA ARG A 51 -14.20 16.28 -0.30
C ARG A 51 -15.43 15.51 0.16
N GLN A 52 -15.27 14.49 0.98
CA GLN A 52 -16.38 13.76 1.60
C GLN A 52 -16.99 14.49 2.80
N GLY A 53 -16.48 15.68 3.16
CA GLY A 53 -16.97 16.48 4.28
C GLY A 53 -16.44 16.04 5.65
N ILE A 54 -15.42 15.16 5.71
CA ILE A 54 -14.79 14.73 6.95
C ILE A 54 -13.70 15.73 7.31
N ARG A 55 -13.77 16.36 8.50
CA ARG A 55 -12.72 17.21 9.02
C ARG A 55 -11.43 16.38 9.18
N THR A 56 -10.42 16.69 8.37
CA THR A 56 -9.22 15.87 8.25
C THR A 56 -7.97 16.72 8.45
N GLY A 57 -7.05 16.26 9.27
CA GLY A 57 -5.71 16.82 9.42
C GLY A 57 -4.70 16.16 8.49
N LEU A 58 -3.58 16.83 8.24
CA LEU A 58 -2.47 16.31 7.45
C LEU A 58 -1.14 16.57 8.15
N LEU A 59 -0.38 15.51 8.41
CA LEU A 59 0.96 15.57 9.01
C LEU A 59 1.98 14.86 8.11
N THR A 60 2.84 15.65 7.47
CA THR A 60 3.97 15.15 6.67
C THR A 60 5.24 15.88 7.10
N GLY A 61 6.40 15.45 6.62
CA GLY A 61 7.68 16.08 7.01
C GLY A 61 7.79 17.57 6.65
N ASP A 62 6.95 18.05 5.72
CA ASP A 62 6.96 19.43 5.22
C ASP A 62 5.64 20.18 5.44
N ARG A 63 4.58 19.50 5.91
CA ARG A 63 3.25 20.10 6.09
C ARG A 63 2.60 19.64 7.38
N SER A 64 2.00 20.60 8.09
CA SER A 64 1.15 20.33 9.24
C SER A 64 -0.13 21.16 9.12
N ILE A 65 -1.26 20.49 8.92
CA ILE A 65 -2.57 21.11 8.73
C ILE A 65 -3.52 20.46 9.73
N ASP A 66 -4.26 21.27 10.48
CA ASP A 66 -5.29 20.87 11.45
C ASP A 66 -4.93 19.58 12.23
N LYS A 67 -3.80 19.66 12.94
CA LYS A 67 -3.31 18.53 13.74
C LYS A 67 -4.31 18.03 14.79
N ASP A 68 -5.30 18.87 15.13
CA ASP A 68 -6.32 18.59 16.15
C ASP A 68 -7.59 17.95 15.55
N ALA A 69 -7.65 17.72 14.24
CA ALA A 69 -8.74 16.97 13.61
C ALA A 69 -8.84 15.55 14.19
N GLU A 70 -10.04 15.00 14.23
CA GLU A 70 -10.29 13.64 14.72
C GLU A 70 -9.70 12.57 13.78
N LEU A 71 -9.71 12.83 12.47
CA LEU A 71 -9.02 12.04 11.47
C LEU A 71 -7.74 12.76 11.04
N VAL A 72 -6.58 12.15 11.26
CA VAL A 72 -5.29 12.69 10.81
C VAL A 72 -4.64 11.75 9.81
N ILE A 73 -4.36 12.27 8.63
CA ILE A 73 -3.54 11.59 7.63
C ILE A 73 -2.08 11.92 7.90
N ALA A 74 -1.24 10.92 8.03
CA ALA A 74 0.18 11.11 8.32
C ALA A 74 1.06 10.19 7.47
N THR A 75 2.31 10.59 7.24
CA THR A 75 3.29 9.60 6.80
C THR A 75 3.67 8.68 7.96
N THR A 76 4.10 7.48 7.64
CA THR A 76 4.45 6.45 8.62
C THR A 76 5.53 6.93 9.58
N GLU A 77 6.52 7.66 9.09
CA GLU A 77 7.61 8.21 9.87
C GLU A 77 7.14 9.25 10.91
N ILE A 78 6.15 10.07 10.54
CA ILE A 78 5.58 11.07 11.49
C ILE A 78 4.84 10.35 12.61
N LEU A 79 3.97 9.39 12.30
CA LEU A 79 3.25 8.63 13.33
C LEU A 79 4.23 7.90 14.26
N ARG A 80 5.26 7.26 13.70
CA ARG A 80 6.33 6.63 14.50
C ARG A 80 6.95 7.63 15.47
N ASN A 81 7.33 8.82 15.00
CA ASN A 81 7.94 9.85 15.84
C ASN A 81 6.97 10.30 16.96
N MET A 82 5.67 10.45 16.66
CA MET A 82 4.66 10.77 17.67
C MET A 82 4.54 9.68 18.73
N ILE A 83 4.63 8.40 18.35
CA ILE A 83 4.61 7.27 19.30
C ILE A 83 5.83 7.33 20.22
N PHE A 84 7.03 7.54 19.69
CA PHE A 84 8.25 7.64 20.49
C PHE A 84 8.28 8.87 21.40
N SER A 85 7.75 10.00 20.94
CA SER A 85 7.63 11.22 21.76
C SER A 85 6.47 11.17 22.75
N LYS A 86 5.66 10.12 22.73
CA LYS A 86 4.44 9.98 23.56
C LYS A 86 3.49 11.17 23.39
N ASP A 87 3.25 11.55 22.15
CA ASP A 87 2.34 12.67 21.82
C ASP A 87 0.98 12.43 22.46
N SER A 88 0.47 13.45 23.16
CA SER A 88 -0.78 13.36 23.92
C SER A 88 -2.00 13.03 23.06
N LYS A 89 -1.98 13.37 21.77
CA LYS A 89 -3.05 13.04 20.83
C LYS A 89 -3.28 11.55 20.68
N LEU A 90 -2.25 10.74 20.92
CA LEU A 90 -2.34 9.28 20.87
C LEU A 90 -3.16 8.69 22.03
N ASN A 91 -3.37 9.44 23.13
CA ASN A 91 -4.13 8.95 24.30
C ASN A 91 -5.61 8.70 23.95
N ASP A 92 -6.19 9.52 23.06
CA ASP A 92 -7.58 9.39 22.62
C ASP A 92 -7.71 8.67 21.26
N THR A 93 -6.61 8.13 20.74
CA THR A 93 -6.61 7.40 19.48
C THR A 93 -7.19 6.00 19.67
N GLY A 94 -8.24 5.70 18.92
CA GLY A 94 -8.88 4.39 18.92
C GLY A 94 -8.43 3.49 17.78
N LEU A 95 -8.03 4.08 16.65
CA LEU A 95 -7.69 3.35 15.43
C LEU A 95 -6.45 3.94 14.74
N ILE A 96 -5.55 3.06 14.34
CA ILE A 96 -4.50 3.36 13.36
C ILE A 96 -4.74 2.51 12.12
N ILE A 97 -4.85 3.17 10.97
CA ILE A 97 -4.92 2.53 9.66
C ILE A 97 -3.53 2.59 9.04
N LEU A 98 -2.95 1.42 8.79
CA LEU A 98 -1.68 1.27 8.09
C LEU A 98 -1.98 0.91 6.63
N ASP A 99 -1.90 1.88 5.74
CA ASP A 99 -2.08 1.62 4.30
C ASP A 99 -0.78 1.10 3.68
N GLU A 100 -0.93 0.23 2.70
CA GLU A 100 0.17 -0.41 1.97
C GLU A 100 1.19 -1.11 2.90
N VAL A 101 0.70 -1.81 3.93
CA VAL A 101 1.55 -2.45 4.94
C VAL A 101 2.53 -3.49 4.37
N HIS A 102 2.36 -3.91 3.11
CA HIS A 102 3.34 -4.76 2.43
C HIS A 102 4.73 -4.10 2.24
N TYR A 103 4.84 -2.77 2.37
CA TYR A 103 6.12 -2.07 2.48
C TYR A 103 6.92 -2.46 3.73
N LEU A 104 6.34 -3.18 4.67
CA LEU A 104 7.07 -3.77 5.80
C LEU A 104 8.18 -4.73 5.32
N ALA A 105 8.04 -5.35 4.14
CA ALA A 105 9.08 -6.14 3.51
C ALA A 105 10.20 -5.32 2.84
N ASP A 106 10.07 -3.98 2.78
CA ASP A 106 11.10 -3.10 2.25
C ASP A 106 12.27 -2.98 3.22
N LYS A 107 13.50 -3.20 2.72
CA LYS A 107 14.73 -3.24 3.55
C LYS A 107 15.06 -1.92 4.23
N GLU A 108 14.67 -0.80 3.63
CA GLU A 108 15.01 0.54 4.13
C GLU A 108 13.90 1.13 5.00
N ARG A 109 12.64 0.82 4.68
CA ARG A 109 11.46 1.44 5.31
C ARG A 109 10.67 0.51 6.22
N GLY A 110 10.83 -0.80 6.10
CA GLY A 110 10.03 -1.80 6.82
C GLY A 110 10.07 -1.63 8.33
N THR A 111 11.23 -1.27 8.88
CA THR A 111 11.44 -1.05 10.32
C THR A 111 10.49 0.00 10.90
N THR A 112 10.09 1.01 10.13
CA THR A 112 9.16 2.05 10.60
C THR A 112 7.78 1.49 10.94
N TRP A 113 7.25 0.56 10.11
CA TRP A 113 5.98 -0.13 10.39
C TRP A 113 6.09 -1.07 11.60
N GLU A 114 7.21 -1.79 11.70
CA GLU A 114 7.48 -2.66 12.86
C GLU A 114 7.47 -1.86 14.15
N GLU A 115 8.21 -0.75 14.20
CA GLU A 115 8.29 0.13 15.36
C GLU A 115 6.91 0.68 15.78
N ILE A 116 6.08 1.10 14.82
CA ILE A 116 4.70 1.51 15.10
C ILE A 116 3.91 0.38 15.74
N LEU A 117 3.95 -0.82 15.15
CA LEU A 117 3.19 -1.98 15.62
C LEU A 117 3.67 -2.45 17.01
N ILE A 118 4.96 -2.33 17.31
CA ILE A 118 5.54 -2.74 18.59
C ILE A 118 5.24 -1.72 19.69
N HIS A 119 5.44 -0.44 19.41
CA HIS A 119 5.48 0.61 20.44
C HIS A 119 4.18 1.39 20.64
N ALA A 120 3.23 1.32 19.73
CA ALA A 120 1.92 1.95 19.94
C ALA A 120 1.19 1.34 21.14
N ASN A 121 0.37 2.16 21.84
CA ASN A 121 -0.43 1.70 22.96
C ASN A 121 -1.26 0.47 22.56
N LYS A 122 -1.34 -0.52 23.46
CA LYS A 122 -2.04 -1.81 23.24
C LYS A 122 -3.55 -1.64 23.06
N ASP A 123 -4.13 -0.57 23.58
CA ASP A 123 -5.56 -0.29 23.47
C ASP A 123 -5.94 0.19 22.06
N ILE A 124 -5.02 0.80 21.32
CA ILE A 124 -5.23 1.26 19.95
C ILE A 124 -5.39 0.04 19.02
N LYS A 125 -6.44 0.04 18.23
CA LYS A 125 -6.68 -1.02 17.23
C LYS A 125 -6.01 -0.67 15.91
N PHE A 126 -5.62 -1.71 15.19
CA PHE A 126 -4.98 -1.59 13.88
C PHE A 126 -5.86 -2.15 12.78
N LEU A 127 -6.01 -1.38 11.71
CA LEU A 127 -6.48 -1.83 10.42
C LEU A 127 -5.32 -1.78 9.43
N SER A 128 -4.75 -2.93 9.12
CA SER A 128 -3.61 -3.08 8.21
C SER A 128 -4.12 -3.43 6.81
N LEU A 129 -3.89 -2.56 5.83
CA LEU A 129 -4.30 -2.73 4.44
C LEU A 129 -3.10 -3.12 3.60
N SER A 130 -3.18 -4.23 2.89
CA SER A 130 -2.09 -4.77 2.09
C SER A 130 -2.53 -5.12 0.68
N ALA A 131 -1.62 -4.97 -0.28
CA ALA A 131 -1.73 -5.69 -1.54
C ALA A 131 -1.60 -7.21 -1.32
N THR A 132 -1.77 -8.00 -2.36
CA THR A 132 -1.58 -9.45 -2.28
C THR A 132 -0.14 -9.79 -1.92
N ILE A 133 0.06 -10.50 -0.81
CA ILE A 133 1.34 -11.02 -0.32
C ILE A 133 1.29 -12.54 -0.20
N ASN A 134 2.43 -13.19 -0.44
CA ASN A 134 2.50 -14.66 -0.42
C ASN A 134 2.49 -15.23 1.01
N ASN A 135 3.15 -14.54 1.95
CA ASN A 135 3.35 -14.97 3.34
C ASN A 135 2.32 -14.37 4.31
N LYS A 136 1.08 -14.16 3.87
CA LYS A 136 0.02 -13.52 4.67
C LYS A 136 -0.26 -14.21 6.01
N ASN A 137 -0.11 -15.54 6.09
CA ASN A 137 -0.36 -16.29 7.32
C ASN A 137 0.74 -16.05 8.37
N GLU A 138 2.01 -16.09 7.96
CA GLU A 138 3.15 -15.74 8.82
C GLU A 138 3.04 -14.31 9.34
N PHE A 139 2.64 -13.40 8.45
CA PHE A 139 2.41 -12.01 8.82
C PHE A 139 1.26 -11.85 9.82
N LEU A 140 0.16 -12.60 9.63
CA LEU A 140 -0.95 -12.62 10.59
C LEU A 140 -0.50 -13.15 11.95
N GLU A 141 0.22 -14.27 12.01
CA GLU A 141 0.74 -14.86 13.24
C GLU A 141 1.63 -13.88 14.00
N TRP A 142 2.50 -13.18 13.27
CA TRP A 142 3.34 -12.13 13.83
C TRP A 142 2.50 -10.96 14.40
N LEU A 143 1.49 -10.47 13.67
CA LEU A 143 0.58 -9.43 14.16
C LEU A 143 -0.18 -9.89 15.42
N VAL A 144 -0.65 -11.14 15.46
CA VAL A 144 -1.32 -11.71 16.63
C VAL A 144 -0.38 -11.74 17.83
N SER A 145 0.89 -12.13 17.64
CA SER A 145 1.88 -12.15 18.72
C SER A 145 2.16 -10.76 19.29
N LEU A 146 2.15 -9.73 18.45
CA LEU A 146 2.44 -8.35 18.87
C LEU A 146 1.21 -7.63 19.45
N ARG A 147 0.04 -7.78 18.80
CA ARG A 147 -1.13 -6.93 19.05
C ARG A 147 -2.35 -7.71 19.57
N GLY A 148 -2.22 -9.01 19.76
CA GLY A 148 -3.32 -9.87 20.19
C GLY A 148 -4.28 -10.19 19.03
N THR A 149 -5.53 -10.50 19.34
CA THR A 149 -6.52 -10.99 18.38
C THR A 149 -6.58 -10.12 17.14
N THR A 150 -6.28 -10.72 15.98
CA THR A 150 -6.26 -10.08 14.67
C THR A 150 -7.04 -10.94 13.68
N SER A 151 -8.03 -10.35 13.01
CA SER A 151 -8.83 -11.02 11.98
C SER A 151 -8.22 -10.82 10.59
N LEU A 152 -8.13 -11.88 9.80
CA LEU A 152 -7.67 -11.81 8.40
C LEU A 152 -8.87 -11.73 7.45
N ILE A 153 -8.91 -10.70 6.62
CA ILE A 153 -9.81 -10.58 5.48
C ILE A 153 -8.96 -10.73 4.23
N HIS A 154 -9.23 -11.76 3.43
CA HIS A 154 -8.45 -12.04 2.22
C HIS A 154 -9.35 -12.19 1.00
N SER A 155 -8.94 -11.53 -0.09
CA SER A 155 -9.52 -11.73 -1.43
C SER A 155 -8.42 -11.83 -2.47
N SER A 156 -8.54 -12.78 -3.40
CA SER A 156 -7.68 -12.89 -4.58
C SER A 156 -8.37 -12.37 -5.84
N SER A 157 -9.65 -12.05 -5.77
CA SER A 157 -10.44 -11.57 -6.90
C SER A 157 -10.05 -10.13 -7.25
N ARG A 158 -9.73 -9.89 -8.52
CA ARG A 158 -9.56 -8.54 -9.07
C ARG A 158 -10.84 -8.13 -9.78
N PRO A 159 -11.48 -7.01 -9.37
CA PRO A 159 -12.64 -6.48 -10.09
C PRO A 159 -12.32 -6.10 -11.54
N ILE A 160 -11.08 -5.64 -11.77
CA ILE A 160 -10.57 -5.30 -13.11
C ILE A 160 -9.42 -6.26 -13.42
N PRO A 161 -9.54 -7.08 -14.49
CA PRO A 161 -8.47 -7.97 -14.91
C PRO A 161 -7.19 -7.18 -15.24
N LEU A 162 -6.04 -7.73 -14.88
CA LEU A 162 -4.73 -7.19 -15.24
C LEU A 162 -4.21 -7.95 -16.47
N GLU A 163 -4.05 -7.24 -17.58
CA GLU A 163 -3.33 -7.76 -18.74
C GLU A 163 -1.85 -7.33 -18.64
N ILE A 164 -0.97 -8.32 -18.68
CA ILE A 164 0.47 -8.08 -18.70
C ILE A 164 0.94 -8.18 -20.15
N SER A 165 1.56 -7.12 -20.65
CA SER A 165 2.17 -7.09 -21.97
C SER A 165 3.65 -6.74 -21.85
N LEU A 166 4.50 -7.45 -22.58
CA LEU A 166 5.90 -7.14 -22.73
C LEU A 166 6.07 -6.24 -23.96
N VAL A 167 6.76 -5.12 -23.79
CA VAL A 167 7.12 -4.24 -24.90
C VAL A 167 8.61 -4.42 -25.20
N ALA A 168 8.95 -4.86 -26.38
CA ALA A 168 10.32 -5.01 -26.82
C ALA A 168 10.62 -4.02 -27.95
N SER A 169 11.75 -3.30 -27.88
CA SER A 169 12.27 -2.49 -28.98
C SER A 169 13.57 -3.08 -29.50
N SER A 170 13.79 -3.03 -30.81
CA SER A 170 15.08 -3.36 -31.41
C SER A 170 15.95 -2.09 -31.50
N LYS A 171 17.27 -2.23 -31.28
CA LYS A 171 18.21 -1.10 -31.45
C LYS A 171 18.26 -0.57 -32.90
N SER A 172 17.86 -1.36 -33.88
CA SER A 172 17.90 -1.04 -35.29
C SER A 172 16.59 -0.54 -35.90
N SER A 173 15.48 -0.67 -35.19
CA SER A 173 14.19 -0.14 -35.63
C SER A 173 13.50 0.59 -34.47
N ARG A 174 12.93 1.75 -34.74
CA ARG A 174 12.09 2.49 -33.78
C ARG A 174 10.75 1.81 -33.50
N ASP A 175 10.52 0.61 -34.07
CA ASP A 175 9.27 -0.09 -33.96
C ASP A 175 9.17 -0.78 -32.59
N LEU A 176 8.16 -0.44 -31.81
CA LEU A 176 7.78 -1.09 -30.58
C LEU A 176 6.90 -2.30 -30.91
N LYS A 177 7.34 -3.51 -30.55
CA LYS A 177 6.50 -4.71 -30.63
C LYS A 177 5.93 -5.04 -29.27
N ILE A 178 4.59 -5.01 -29.18
CA ILE A 178 3.86 -5.43 -27.98
C ILE A 178 3.64 -6.93 -28.06
N ILE A 179 4.18 -7.66 -27.08
CA ILE A 179 4.01 -9.11 -26.94
C ILE A 179 3.02 -9.34 -25.79
N LYS A 180 1.78 -9.68 -26.11
CA LYS A 180 0.79 -10.04 -25.08
C LYS A 180 1.17 -11.38 -24.44
N SER A 181 1.33 -11.39 -23.13
CA SER A 181 1.50 -12.61 -22.34
C SER A 181 0.11 -13.17 -22.00
N THR A 182 -0.28 -14.26 -22.64
CA THR A 182 -1.41 -15.07 -22.17
C THR A 182 -0.93 -15.97 -21.04
N LYS A 183 -1.69 -16.03 -19.94
CA LYS A 183 -1.35 -16.72 -18.68
C LYS A 183 -0.93 -18.19 -18.80
N ASP A 184 -1.20 -18.87 -19.93
CA ASP A 184 -1.15 -20.33 -20.01
C ASP A 184 -0.12 -20.94 -20.98
N LYS A 185 0.75 -20.16 -21.60
CA LYS A 185 1.83 -20.75 -22.41
C LYS A 185 3.11 -19.95 -22.18
N LYS A 186 4.14 -20.63 -21.65
CA LYS A 186 5.53 -20.15 -21.74
C LYS A 186 5.72 -19.63 -23.16
N ASN A 187 5.69 -18.34 -23.35
CA ASN A 187 5.59 -17.72 -24.66
C ASN A 187 6.91 -18.00 -25.38
N LYS A 188 6.90 -18.99 -26.29
CA LYS A 188 8.08 -19.39 -27.07
C LYS A 188 8.78 -18.22 -27.78
N ASN A 189 8.07 -17.11 -27.96
CA ASN A 189 8.60 -15.90 -28.56
C ASN A 189 9.49 -15.08 -27.61
N ILE A 190 9.25 -15.12 -26.28
CA ILE A 190 10.12 -14.49 -25.28
C ILE A 190 11.46 -15.22 -25.24
N PHE A 191 11.44 -16.56 -25.21
CA PHE A 191 12.66 -17.38 -25.27
C PHE A 191 13.44 -17.23 -26.58
N LYS A 192 12.77 -16.93 -27.71
CA LYS A 192 13.46 -16.64 -28.97
C LYS A 192 14.19 -15.28 -28.95
N ILE A 193 13.63 -14.30 -28.25
CA ILE A 193 14.26 -12.99 -28.05
C ILE A 193 15.48 -13.12 -27.13
N GLU A 194 15.36 -13.87 -26.03
CA GLU A 194 16.47 -14.15 -25.12
C GLU A 194 17.60 -14.95 -25.81
N LYS A 195 17.29 -15.98 -26.60
CA LYS A 195 18.28 -16.73 -27.35
C LYS A 195 18.99 -15.92 -28.45
N LYS A 196 18.31 -15.01 -29.12
CA LYS A 196 18.96 -14.10 -30.08
C LYS A 196 19.86 -13.07 -29.41
N ASN A 197 19.52 -12.63 -28.17
CA ASN A 197 20.35 -11.69 -27.42
C ASN A 197 21.58 -12.34 -26.75
N SER A 198 21.58 -13.66 -26.51
CA SER A 198 22.73 -14.38 -25.96
C SER A 198 23.87 -14.59 -26.98
N GLN A 199 23.62 -14.37 -28.28
CA GLN A 199 24.65 -14.43 -29.33
C GLN A 199 25.32 -13.07 -29.62
N PHE A 200 24.87 -11.98 -29.03
CA PHE A 200 25.51 -10.68 -29.12
C PHE A 200 26.12 -10.30 -27.78
N ASN A 201 27.44 -10.11 -27.76
CA ASN A 201 28.23 -9.64 -26.61
C ASN A 201 27.49 -8.65 -25.73
N LYS A 202 27.34 -9.03 -24.43
CA LYS A 202 26.88 -8.25 -23.29
C LYS A 202 26.56 -6.79 -23.58
N PRO A 203 25.35 -6.41 -23.91
CA PRO A 203 24.89 -5.06 -23.66
C PRO A 203 24.19 -5.03 -22.31
N ASN A 204 24.46 -3.98 -21.54
CA ASN A 204 23.66 -3.57 -20.39
C ASN A 204 22.21 -3.31 -20.84
N LEU A 205 21.41 -4.33 -21.01
CA LEU A 205 19.98 -4.22 -21.14
C LEU A 205 19.41 -4.08 -19.73
N ARG A 206 19.24 -2.85 -19.27
CA ARG A 206 18.25 -2.55 -18.24
C ARG A 206 16.90 -2.82 -18.90
N GLU A 207 16.34 -4.01 -18.63
CA GLU A 207 14.95 -4.31 -18.91
C GLU A 207 14.10 -3.38 -18.03
N GLN A 208 13.65 -2.29 -18.59
CA GLN A 208 12.51 -1.57 -18.02
C GLN A 208 11.26 -2.34 -18.43
N ALA A 209 10.81 -3.25 -17.59
CA ALA A 209 9.46 -3.78 -17.66
C ALA A 209 8.49 -2.66 -17.28
N LEU A 210 7.99 -1.97 -18.29
CA LEU A 210 6.89 -0.99 -18.13
C LEU A 210 5.59 -1.78 -17.98
N TYR A 211 5.05 -1.84 -16.76
CA TYR A 211 3.71 -2.30 -16.50
C TYR A 211 2.73 -1.22 -16.97
N LEU A 212 2.25 -1.34 -18.21
CA LEU A 212 1.23 -0.45 -18.74
C LEU A 212 -0.16 -1.00 -18.36
N ASN A 213 -0.89 -0.24 -17.56
CA ASN A 213 -2.31 -0.51 -17.32
C ASN A 213 -3.07 -0.14 -18.60
N SER A 214 -3.88 -1.06 -19.13
CA SER A 214 -4.58 -0.93 -20.43
C SER A 214 -5.49 0.31 -20.56
N ARG A 215 -5.75 1.03 -19.47
CA ARG A 215 -6.52 2.30 -19.48
C ARG A 215 -5.73 3.54 -19.87
N ASN A 216 -4.40 3.50 -19.96
CA ASN A 216 -3.57 4.68 -20.26
C ASN A 216 -3.08 4.74 -21.72
N LEU A 217 -3.62 3.92 -22.61
CA LEU A 217 -3.22 3.86 -24.02
C LEU A 217 -4.30 4.32 -25.01
N LEU A 218 -5.34 5.02 -24.53
CA LEU A 218 -6.29 5.69 -25.44
C LEU A 218 -6.21 7.20 -25.23
N PRO A 219 -6.12 7.99 -26.34
CA PRO A 219 -6.07 9.44 -26.31
C PRO A 219 -7.30 10.07 -25.69
#